data_d0f00b3523f25abbfe88a9c4e99a3be6
#
_entry.id   d0f00b3523f25abbfe88a9c4e99a3be6
#
_cell.length_a   1.000
_cell.length_b   1.000
_cell.length_c   1.000
_cell.angle_alpha   90.00
_cell.angle_beta   90.00
_cell.angle_gamma   90.00
#
_symmetry.space_group_name_H-M   'P 1'
#
loop_
_entity.id
_entity.type
_entity.pdbx_description
1 polymer ?
#
loop_
_entity_poly.entity_id
_entity_poly.type
_entity_poly.pdbx_seq_one_letter_code
_entity_poly.pdbx_strand_id
1 'polypeptide(L)'
;MSDEAEHELILPPISDNDNICLPLSVNAVAKYWNIDLPMTEANEIASKYAGMNGSILIEGINLAERHGLSNLILHSSIAELKQVIDMGIPPIVILPGLHDMVQHASVISGYDDNEKTIFHYVPEQKPSEEGIQIGVIPEKRFEKLWSEDGCLMVLLGPTDIISALKSDQDKTK
;
A
#
# COMPACT_ATOMS: atom_id res chain seq x y z
N MET A 1 1.24 28.05 -9.77
CA MET A 1 1.69 27.17 -9.53
C MET A 1 1.45 26.39 -8.49
N SER A 2 0.73 25.69 -8.27
CA SER A 2 0.49 25.10 -7.17
C SER A 2 0.55 23.72 -7.20
N ASP A 3 1.71 23.23 -7.18
CA ASP A 3 1.95 21.85 -6.95
C ASP A 3 1.62 21.49 -5.52
N GLU A 4 1.24 22.43 -4.72
CA GLU A 4 0.89 22.17 -3.32
C GLU A 4 -0.36 21.34 -3.11
N ALA A 5 -1.23 21.25 -4.09
CA ALA A 5 -2.46 20.50 -3.95
C ALA A 5 -2.32 19.03 -4.34
N GLU A 6 -1.26 18.69 -5.06
CA GLU A 6 -1.03 17.34 -5.50
C GLU A 6 0.21 16.78 -4.82
N HIS A 7 0.05 15.63 -4.17
CA HIS A 7 1.13 14.97 -3.44
C HIS A 7 1.24 13.55 -3.97
N GLU A 8 2.34 13.22 -4.59
CA GLU A 8 2.50 11.92 -5.21
C GLU A 8 3.87 11.32 -4.96
N LEU A 9 3.89 10.06 -4.52
CA LEU A 9 5.10 9.28 -4.37
C LEU A 9 5.32 8.48 -5.65
N ILE A 10 6.57 8.36 -6.07
CA ILE A 10 6.90 7.60 -7.26
C ILE A 10 7.32 6.21 -6.86
N LEU A 11 6.50 5.23 -7.23
CA LEU A 11 6.78 3.83 -6.94
C LEU A 11 7.42 3.17 -8.15
N PRO A 12 8.43 2.34 -7.94
CA PRO A 12 9.08 1.67 -9.06
C PRO A 12 8.16 0.64 -9.71
N PRO A 13 8.37 0.35 -11.00
CA PRO A 13 7.56 -0.64 -11.70
C PRO A 13 7.83 -2.05 -11.20
N ILE A 14 6.79 -2.87 -11.20
CA ILE A 14 6.91 -4.28 -10.88
C ILE A 14 6.34 -5.03 -12.06
N SER A 15 7.11 -5.94 -12.63
CA SER A 15 6.57 -6.76 -13.67
C SER A 15 6.00 -7.99 -12.99
N ASP A 16 4.77 -8.30 -13.30
CA ASP A 16 4.15 -9.45 -12.75
C ASP A 16 3.03 -9.96 -13.63
N ASN A 17 2.86 -11.25 -13.62
CA ASN A 17 1.85 -11.90 -14.43
C ASN A 17 0.74 -12.51 -13.60
N ASP A 18 0.81 -12.40 -12.28
CA ASP A 18 -0.14 -13.09 -11.43
C ASP A 18 -0.99 -12.12 -10.63
N ASN A 19 -2.25 -12.45 -10.47
CA ASN A 19 -3.19 -11.61 -9.76
C ASN A 19 -3.07 -11.79 -8.27
N ILE A 20 -1.94 -11.38 -7.71
CA ILE A 20 -1.70 -11.54 -6.30
C ILE A 20 -1.45 -10.19 -5.68
N CYS A 21 -2.48 -9.61 -5.10
CA CYS A 21 -2.40 -8.23 -4.63
C CYS A 21 -1.43 -7.98 -3.49
N LEU A 22 -1.47 -8.78 -2.46
CA LEU A 22 -0.68 -8.44 -1.28
C LEU A 22 0.82 -8.65 -1.47
N PRO A 23 1.31 -9.78 -1.97
CA PRO A 23 2.74 -9.90 -2.21
C PRO A 23 3.28 -8.84 -3.17
N LEU A 24 2.50 -8.45 -4.17
CA LEU A 24 2.90 -7.40 -5.09
C LEU A 24 2.95 -6.04 -4.42
N SER A 25 1.99 -5.74 -3.55
CA SER A 25 1.97 -4.49 -2.81
C SER A 25 3.18 -4.38 -1.88
N VAL A 26 3.50 -5.47 -1.19
CA VAL A 26 4.67 -5.52 -0.32
C VAL A 26 5.94 -5.33 -1.13
N ASN A 27 6.04 -5.98 -2.29
CA ASN A 27 7.21 -5.84 -3.16
C ASN A 27 7.36 -4.42 -3.68
N ALA A 28 6.26 -3.78 -4.06
CA ALA A 28 6.30 -2.40 -4.53
C ALA A 28 6.85 -1.46 -3.46
N VAL A 29 6.38 -1.62 -2.22
CA VAL A 29 6.85 -0.80 -1.12
C VAL A 29 8.30 -1.11 -0.78
N ALA A 30 8.70 -2.38 -0.79
CA ALA A 30 10.08 -2.76 -0.54
C ALA A 30 11.02 -2.13 -1.57
N LYS A 31 10.67 -2.18 -2.84
CA LYS A 31 11.46 -1.56 -3.90
C LYS A 31 11.53 -0.04 -3.75
N TYR A 32 10.45 0.57 -3.28
CA TYR A 32 10.46 1.99 -2.99
C TYR A 32 11.58 2.33 -1.98
N TRP A 33 11.84 1.43 -1.04
CA TRP A 33 12.89 1.60 -0.05
C TRP A 33 14.22 0.97 -0.48
N ASN A 34 14.36 0.62 -1.76
CA ASN A 34 15.58 0.02 -2.34
C ASN A 34 15.88 -1.38 -1.79
N ILE A 35 14.83 -2.11 -1.43
CA ILE A 35 14.97 -3.49 -0.97
C ILE A 35 14.35 -4.41 -2.01
N ASP A 36 15.15 -5.36 -2.52
CA ASP A 36 14.65 -6.34 -3.47
C ASP A 36 14.17 -7.56 -2.73
N LEU A 37 12.86 -7.80 -2.76
CA LEU A 37 12.30 -9.03 -2.22
C LEU A 37 12.35 -10.10 -3.31
N PRO A 38 12.79 -11.34 -2.98
CA PRO A 38 12.80 -12.39 -3.99
C PRO A 38 11.37 -12.71 -4.42
N MET A 39 11.10 -12.60 -5.72
CA MET A 39 9.78 -12.90 -6.26
C MET A 39 9.41 -14.37 -6.03
N THR A 40 10.41 -15.25 -5.92
CA THR A 40 10.15 -16.64 -5.59
C THR A 40 9.48 -16.80 -4.23
N GLU A 41 9.95 -16.03 -3.22
CA GLU A 41 9.32 -16.07 -1.90
C GLU A 41 7.92 -15.48 -1.92
N ALA A 42 7.73 -14.38 -2.63
CA ALA A 42 6.42 -13.77 -2.77
C ALA A 42 5.45 -14.73 -3.47
N ASN A 43 5.90 -15.38 -4.54
CA ASN A 43 5.08 -16.32 -5.29
C ASN A 43 4.76 -17.58 -4.48
N GLU A 44 5.68 -18.04 -3.63
CA GLU A 44 5.43 -19.16 -2.74
C GLU A 44 4.30 -18.84 -1.76
N ILE A 45 4.31 -17.65 -1.18
CA ILE A 45 3.25 -17.20 -0.29
C ILE A 45 1.93 -17.19 -1.04
N ALA A 46 1.95 -16.62 -2.23
CA ALA A 46 0.74 -16.53 -3.05
C ALA A 46 0.20 -17.89 -3.42
N SER A 47 1.06 -18.82 -3.81
CA SER A 47 0.65 -20.18 -4.19
C SER A 47 0.09 -20.95 -3.00
N LYS A 48 0.70 -20.78 -1.84
CA LYS A 48 0.27 -21.44 -0.63
C LYS A 48 -1.16 -21.07 -0.25
N TYR A 49 -1.53 -19.83 -0.53
CA TYR A 49 -2.86 -19.32 -0.19
C TYR A 49 -3.76 -19.14 -1.41
N ALA A 50 -3.45 -19.80 -2.51
CA ALA A 50 -4.28 -19.75 -3.71
C ALA A 50 -5.69 -20.23 -3.36
N GLY A 51 -6.69 -19.47 -3.74
CA GLY A 51 -8.07 -19.75 -3.42
C GLY A 51 -8.54 -19.24 -2.07
N MET A 52 -7.62 -18.70 -1.25
CA MET A 52 -7.98 -18.10 0.01
C MET A 52 -7.94 -16.59 -0.14
N ASN A 53 -9.00 -16.03 -0.64
CA ASN A 53 -9.04 -14.62 -0.98
C ASN A 53 -8.67 -13.71 0.17
N GLY A 54 -7.63 -12.94 -0.02
CA GLY A 54 -7.31 -11.84 0.89
C GLY A 54 -6.65 -12.17 2.22
N SER A 55 -6.24 -13.41 2.49
CA SER A 55 -5.78 -13.67 3.81
C SER A 55 -4.29 -13.87 3.98
N ILE A 56 -3.47 -13.19 3.24
CA ILE A 56 -2.02 -13.35 3.34
C ILE A 56 -1.30 -12.10 3.85
N LEU A 57 -2.04 -11.19 4.46
CA LEU A 57 -1.45 -9.94 4.97
C LEU A 57 -0.29 -10.21 5.93
N ILE A 58 -0.49 -11.08 6.90
CA ILE A 58 0.54 -11.40 7.88
C ILE A 58 1.77 -12.01 7.22
N GLU A 59 1.56 -12.88 6.25
CA GLU A 59 2.69 -13.50 5.55
C GLU A 59 3.49 -12.47 4.73
N GLY A 60 2.79 -11.51 4.12
CA GLY A 60 3.46 -10.43 3.40
C GLY A 60 4.28 -9.55 4.35
N ILE A 61 3.73 -9.23 5.50
CA ILE A 61 4.43 -8.46 6.52
C ILE A 61 5.65 -9.22 7.01
N ASN A 62 5.51 -10.51 7.28
CA ASN A 62 6.64 -11.35 7.72
C ASN A 62 7.73 -11.41 6.65
N LEU A 63 7.36 -11.49 5.39
CA LEU A 63 8.31 -11.46 4.30
C LEU A 63 9.12 -10.16 4.32
N ALA A 64 8.43 -9.03 4.46
CA ALA A 64 9.09 -7.74 4.52
C ALA A 64 10.05 -7.65 5.71
N GLU A 65 9.63 -8.17 6.86
CA GLU A 65 10.48 -8.16 8.06
C GLU A 65 11.75 -8.99 7.88
N ARG A 66 11.63 -10.14 7.21
CA ARG A 66 12.80 -10.98 6.95
C ARG A 66 13.83 -10.27 6.07
N HIS A 67 13.40 -9.28 5.32
CA HIS A 67 14.29 -8.56 4.41
C HIS A 67 14.62 -7.14 4.88
N GLY A 68 14.41 -6.86 6.17
CA GLY A 68 14.92 -5.64 6.78
C GLY A 68 13.96 -4.49 6.94
N LEU A 69 12.69 -4.68 6.64
CA LEU A 69 11.69 -3.64 6.85
C LEU A 69 11.00 -3.83 8.20
N SER A 70 10.57 -2.73 8.79
CA SER A 70 9.72 -2.77 9.97
C SER A 70 8.29 -2.47 9.54
N ASN A 71 7.34 -2.77 10.40
CA ASN A 71 5.93 -2.55 10.09
C ASN A 71 5.18 -1.86 11.20
N LEU A 72 4.08 -1.22 10.83
CA LEU A 72 3.13 -0.64 11.78
C LEU A 72 1.74 -0.81 11.17
N ILE A 73 0.84 -1.44 11.90
CA ILE A 73 -0.52 -1.68 11.44
C ILE A 73 -1.47 -0.84 12.27
N LEU A 74 -2.30 -0.05 11.61
CA LEU A 74 -3.19 0.91 12.27
C LEU A 74 -4.59 0.86 11.69
N HIS A 75 -5.58 1.19 12.53
CA HIS A 75 -6.86 1.67 12.03
C HIS A 75 -6.70 3.18 11.91
N SER A 76 -6.78 3.71 10.72
CA SER A 76 -6.34 5.07 10.45
C SER A 76 -7.48 5.97 9.97
N SER A 77 -7.13 7.09 9.35
CA SER A 77 -8.08 8.07 8.83
C SER A 77 -7.51 8.68 7.56
N ILE A 78 -8.34 9.38 6.82
CA ILE A 78 -7.89 10.10 5.62
C ILE A 78 -6.80 11.11 5.99
N ALA A 79 -6.95 11.81 7.11
CA ALA A 79 -5.93 12.78 7.53
C ALA A 79 -4.59 12.12 7.81
N GLU A 80 -4.59 10.98 8.53
CA GLU A 80 -3.35 10.26 8.79
C GLU A 80 -2.75 9.65 7.53
N LEU A 81 -3.59 9.16 6.63
CA LEU A 81 -3.15 8.64 5.34
C LEU A 81 -2.35 9.71 4.59
N LYS A 82 -2.90 10.92 4.50
CA LYS A 82 -2.23 12.02 3.82
C LYS A 82 -0.93 12.40 4.53
N GLN A 83 -0.92 12.38 5.85
CA GLN A 83 0.29 12.68 6.60
C GLN A 83 1.43 11.72 6.29
N VAL A 84 1.16 10.42 6.25
CA VAL A 84 2.24 9.45 5.96
C VAL A 84 2.73 9.57 4.52
N ILE A 85 1.84 9.89 3.59
CA ILE A 85 2.26 10.16 2.21
C ILE A 85 3.18 11.38 2.17
N ASP A 86 2.81 12.45 2.89
CA ASP A 86 3.63 13.66 2.95
C ASP A 86 4.99 13.40 3.61
N MET A 87 5.07 12.39 4.45
CA MET A 87 6.35 11.97 5.07
C MET A 87 7.17 11.07 4.14
N GLY A 88 6.65 10.76 2.97
CA GLY A 88 7.37 9.90 2.02
C GLY A 88 7.17 8.42 2.23
N ILE A 89 6.09 8.02 2.92
CA ILE A 89 5.83 6.62 3.22
C ILE A 89 4.60 6.17 2.43
N PRO A 90 4.75 5.24 1.48
CA PRO A 90 3.59 4.75 0.73
C PRO A 90 2.81 3.71 1.55
N PRO A 91 1.58 4.05 1.98
CA PRO A 91 0.82 3.13 2.80
C PRO A 91 0.14 2.04 1.98
N ILE A 92 0.00 0.86 2.58
CA ILE A 92 -0.83 -0.21 2.02
C ILE A 92 -2.16 -0.15 2.76
N VAL A 93 -3.25 -0.05 2.02
CA VAL A 93 -4.59 -0.04 2.62
C VAL A 93 -5.33 -1.32 2.26
N ILE A 94 -6.20 -1.75 3.14
CA ILE A 94 -7.04 -2.92 2.90
C ILE A 94 -8.44 -2.43 2.59
N LEU A 95 -8.91 -2.77 1.40
CA LEU A 95 -10.23 -2.38 0.91
C LEU A 95 -11.10 -3.63 0.79
N PRO A 96 -12.43 -3.48 0.83
CA PRO A 96 -13.30 -4.62 0.57
C PRO A 96 -13.10 -5.11 -0.85
N GLY A 97 -13.23 -6.40 -1.05
CA GLY A 97 -13.03 -6.98 -2.35
C GLY A 97 -14.11 -6.56 -3.34
N LEU A 98 -13.71 -6.48 -4.60
CA LEU A 98 -14.64 -6.24 -5.68
C LEU A 98 -14.89 -7.60 -6.34
N HIS A 99 -16.13 -7.90 -6.69
CA HIS A 99 -16.46 -9.16 -7.37
C HIS A 99 -15.97 -10.38 -6.58
N ASP A 100 -16.50 -11.01 -5.85
CA ASP A 100 -16.17 -12.26 -5.13
C ASP A 100 -14.84 -12.28 -4.36
N MET A 101 -14.08 -11.18 -4.38
CA MET A 101 -12.88 -11.10 -3.57
C MET A 101 -13.22 -10.61 -2.18
N VAL A 102 -12.64 -11.24 -1.16
CA VAL A 102 -12.94 -10.88 0.23
C VAL A 102 -12.28 -9.56 0.63
N GLN A 103 -11.04 -9.38 0.26
CA GLN A 103 -10.28 -8.16 0.55
C GLN A 103 -9.31 -7.87 -0.57
N HIS A 104 -8.93 -6.61 -0.67
CA HIS A 104 -7.98 -6.16 -1.68
C HIS A 104 -6.95 -5.22 -1.03
N ALA A 105 -5.68 -5.55 -1.15
CA ALA A 105 -4.60 -4.69 -0.66
C ALA A 105 -4.17 -3.76 -1.79
N SER A 106 -4.05 -2.48 -1.49
CA SER A 106 -3.64 -1.50 -2.48
C SER A 106 -2.63 -0.53 -1.89
N VAL A 107 -1.60 -0.19 -2.66
CA VAL A 107 -0.65 0.84 -2.26
C VAL A 107 -1.19 2.19 -2.68
N ILE A 108 -1.24 3.13 -1.75
CA ILE A 108 -1.67 4.49 -2.06
C ILE A 108 -0.42 5.30 -2.41
N SER A 109 -0.39 5.85 -3.61
CA SER A 109 0.77 6.58 -4.07
C SER A 109 0.65 8.09 -3.89
N GLY A 110 -0.54 8.61 -3.65
CA GLY A 110 -0.69 10.04 -3.50
C GLY A 110 -2.13 10.49 -3.39
N TYR A 111 -2.31 11.80 -3.42
CA TYR A 111 -3.64 12.42 -3.36
C TYR A 111 -3.59 13.81 -3.97
N ASP A 112 -4.75 14.32 -4.33
CA ASP A 112 -4.90 15.69 -4.84
C ASP A 112 -6.05 16.36 -4.08
N ASP A 113 -5.75 17.36 -3.28
CA ASP A 113 -6.76 18.06 -2.48
C ASP A 113 -7.65 18.97 -3.30
N ASN A 114 -7.19 19.47 -4.44
CA ASN A 114 -8.02 20.29 -5.30
C ASN A 114 -9.08 19.46 -6.01
N GLU A 115 -8.69 18.32 -6.54
CA GLU A 115 -9.59 17.43 -7.25
C GLU A 115 -10.33 16.48 -6.30
N LYS A 116 -9.92 16.42 -5.04
CA LYS A 116 -10.49 15.51 -4.03
C LYS A 116 -10.39 14.06 -4.48
N THR A 117 -9.18 13.64 -4.82
CA THR A 117 -8.92 12.30 -5.32
C THR A 117 -7.77 11.63 -4.56
N ILE A 118 -7.78 10.31 -4.58
CA ILE A 118 -6.73 9.47 -4.02
C ILE A 118 -6.13 8.67 -5.18
N PHE A 119 -4.79 8.61 -5.22
CA PHE A 119 -4.08 7.86 -6.25
C PHE A 119 -3.63 6.53 -5.70
N HIS A 120 -3.92 5.44 -6.40
CA HIS A 120 -3.46 4.14 -5.99
C HIS A 120 -2.62 3.50 -7.08
N TYR A 121 -1.62 2.75 -6.65
CA TYR A 121 -0.72 2.06 -7.55
C TYR A 121 -1.39 0.79 -8.05
N VAL A 122 -1.28 0.52 -9.33
CA VAL A 122 -1.90 -0.65 -9.93
C VAL A 122 -0.80 -1.57 -10.49
N PRO A 123 -0.20 -2.40 -9.63
CA PRO A 123 0.94 -3.22 -10.04
C PRO A 123 0.60 -4.32 -11.04
N GLU A 124 -0.67 -4.69 -11.12
CA GLU A 124 -1.11 -5.78 -11.97
C GLU A 124 -1.27 -5.42 -13.43
N GLN A 125 -1.25 -4.15 -13.74
CA GLN A 125 -1.43 -3.74 -15.11
C GLN A 125 -0.10 -3.59 -15.80
N LYS A 126 -0.05 -4.03 -17.05
CA LYS A 126 1.17 -3.88 -17.83
C LYS A 126 1.48 -2.40 -17.98
N PRO A 127 2.74 -2.00 -17.85
CA PRO A 127 3.11 -0.63 -18.09
C PRO A 127 2.66 -0.24 -19.50
N SER A 128 2.00 0.89 -19.61
CA SER A 128 1.64 1.41 -20.93
C SER A 128 2.91 2.04 -21.50
N GLU A 129 2.87 2.42 -22.77
CA GLU A 129 4.00 3.11 -23.38
C GLU A 129 4.31 4.41 -22.66
N GLU A 130 3.36 4.94 -21.92
CA GLU A 130 3.50 6.18 -21.20
C GLU A 130 3.95 5.99 -19.75
N GLY A 131 4.11 4.76 -19.30
CA GLY A 131 4.57 4.47 -17.95
C GLY A 131 3.61 3.60 -17.16
N ILE A 132 3.69 3.67 -15.83
CA ILE A 132 2.90 2.87 -14.93
C ILE A 132 1.53 3.50 -14.77
N GLN A 133 0.49 2.67 -14.83
CA GLN A 133 -0.84 3.20 -14.61
C GLN A 133 -1.09 3.44 -13.14
N ILE A 134 -1.57 4.63 -12.84
CA ILE A 134 -2.01 5.02 -11.51
C ILE A 134 -3.52 5.10 -11.55
N GLY A 135 -4.19 4.38 -10.67
CA GLY A 135 -5.63 4.49 -10.52
C GLY A 135 -5.99 5.72 -9.74
N VAL A 136 -7.13 6.32 -10.05
CA VAL A 136 -7.61 7.51 -9.35
C VAL A 136 -9.01 7.22 -8.82
N ILE A 137 -9.22 7.47 -7.53
CA ILE A 137 -10.51 7.25 -6.88
C ILE A 137 -10.94 8.54 -6.20
N PRO A 138 -12.20 8.97 -6.34
CA PRO A 138 -12.68 10.10 -5.55
C PRO A 138 -12.50 9.84 -4.05
N GLU A 139 -12.01 10.83 -3.33
CA GLU A 139 -11.70 10.68 -1.91
C GLU A 139 -12.89 10.16 -1.08
N LYS A 140 -14.08 10.67 -1.33
CA LYS A 140 -15.27 10.23 -0.58
C LYS A 140 -15.60 8.77 -0.82
N ARG A 141 -15.43 8.32 -2.05
CA ARG A 141 -15.67 6.92 -2.39
C ARG A 141 -14.62 6.02 -1.73
N PHE A 142 -13.36 6.45 -1.78
CA PHE A 142 -12.27 5.74 -1.14
C PHE A 142 -12.53 5.62 0.37
N GLU A 143 -12.87 6.71 1.02
CA GLU A 143 -13.13 6.71 2.45
C GLU A 143 -14.27 5.77 2.82
N LYS A 144 -15.34 5.78 2.04
CA LYS A 144 -16.47 4.90 2.29
C LYS A 144 -16.06 3.43 2.17
N LEU A 145 -15.34 3.07 1.11
CA LEU A 145 -14.88 1.70 0.91
C LEU A 145 -13.91 1.28 2.01
N TRP A 146 -12.96 2.14 2.32
CA TRP A 146 -11.93 1.85 3.30
C TRP A 146 -12.53 1.67 4.71
N SER A 147 -13.54 2.46 5.03
CA SER A 147 -14.17 2.38 6.34
C SER A 147 -14.92 1.07 6.58
N GLU A 148 -15.31 0.37 5.52
CA GLU A 148 -15.99 -0.92 5.65
C GLU A 148 -15.09 -1.98 6.31
N ASP A 149 -13.77 -1.87 6.12
CA ASP A 149 -12.81 -2.78 6.75
C ASP A 149 -12.04 -2.08 7.89
N GLY A 150 -12.63 -1.03 8.47
CA GLY A 150 -12.05 -0.37 9.63
C GLY A 150 -10.89 0.56 9.34
N CYS A 151 -10.74 1.04 8.12
CA CYS A 151 -9.65 1.91 7.72
C CYS A 151 -8.28 1.32 8.04
N LEU A 152 -8.11 0.03 7.75
CA LEU A 152 -6.87 -0.67 8.06
C LEU A 152 -5.74 -0.22 7.14
N MET A 153 -4.62 0.17 7.74
CA MET A 153 -3.45 0.66 7.03
C MET A 153 -2.20 -0.04 7.52
N VAL A 154 -1.36 -0.48 6.60
CA VAL A 154 -0.08 -1.11 6.92
C VAL A 154 1.03 -0.21 6.40
N LEU A 155 1.95 0.16 7.28
CA LEU A 155 3.14 0.92 6.91
C LEU A 155 4.34 0.00 6.98
N LEU A 156 5.13 -0.03 5.93
CA LEU A 156 6.39 -0.78 5.88
C LEU A 156 7.49 0.21 5.53
N GLY A 157 8.58 0.14 6.24
CA GLY A 157 9.69 1.05 5.98
C GLY A 157 10.90 0.77 6.85
N PRO A 158 11.93 1.62 6.74
CA PRO A 158 13.11 1.50 7.60
C PRO A 158 12.75 1.55 9.08
N THR A 159 13.49 0.80 9.87
CA THR A 159 13.19 0.65 11.30
C THR A 159 13.16 1.98 12.05
N ASP A 160 14.07 2.90 11.76
CA ASP A 160 14.10 4.18 12.43
C ASP A 160 12.85 5.04 12.15
N ILE A 161 12.37 5.01 10.91
CA ILE A 161 11.17 5.74 10.52
C ILE A 161 9.93 5.13 11.19
N ILE A 162 9.81 3.83 11.12
CA ILE A 162 8.64 3.14 11.69
C ILE A 162 8.65 3.24 13.22
N SER A 163 9.81 3.14 13.87
CA SER A 163 9.91 3.28 15.31
C SER A 163 9.50 4.67 15.78
N ALA A 164 9.86 5.71 15.02
CA ALA A 164 9.44 7.08 15.35
C ALA A 164 7.92 7.22 15.29
N LEU A 165 7.28 6.61 14.30
CA LEU A 165 5.83 6.63 14.19
C LEU A 165 5.15 5.88 15.33
N LYS A 166 5.70 4.75 15.75
CA LYS A 166 5.18 4.01 16.90
C LYS A 166 5.24 4.83 18.18
N SER A 167 6.34 5.56 18.39
CA SER A 167 6.47 6.44 19.54
C SER A 167 5.43 7.54 19.55
N ASP A 168 5.15 8.13 18.38
CA ASP A 168 4.14 9.17 18.26
C ASP A 168 2.74 8.62 18.56
N GLN A 169 2.45 7.40 18.13
CA GLN A 169 1.17 6.76 18.42
C GLN A 169 1.01 6.54 19.93
N ASP A 170 2.06 6.11 20.60
CA ASP A 170 2.02 5.90 22.05
C ASP A 170 1.81 7.21 22.82
N LYS A 171 2.34 8.31 22.31
CA LYS A 171 2.16 9.61 22.98
C LYS A 171 0.74 10.16 22.86
N THR A 172 -0.03 9.71 21.90
CA THR A 172 -1.38 10.22 21.70
C THR A 172 -2.46 9.41 22.45
N LYS A 173 -2.05 8.39 23.17
CA LYS A 173 -3.00 7.58 23.95
C LYS A 173 -3.19 8.12 25.34
#